data_81cec5a09983aee421234de37c73525e
#
_entry.id   81cec5a09983aee421234de37c73525e
#
_cell.length_a   1.000
_cell.length_b   1.000
_cell.length_c   1.000
_cell.angle_alpha   90.00
_cell.angle_beta   90.00
_cell.angle_gamma   90.00
#
_symmetry.space_group_name_H-M   'P 1'
#
loop_
_entity.id
_entity.type
_entity.pdbx_description
1 polymer ?
#
loop_
_entity_poly.entity_id
_entity_poly.type
_entity_poly.pdbx_seq_one_letter_code
_entity_poly.pdbx_strand_id
1 'polypeptide(L)'
;GHYECRSLDETLPVFTELLAAEVVERSDKRAVVKHPNTAWKLVIHEGGPDSKNKPHTNHYGFRVASSKEIPRAHQYISDHKAQYKIKSVTSPHEAHFAYSIYFKEPGGNDLELEYYNPAAIKQGRRIAAPHWTTPIPEEKFPGRGYVPQAMTHGTLNCDDKETSDKFLANVLGLDIIGGGRTSTYISVPNMGPWYVVVLPTTHRDYLTEANRFTLKLATPEEVEDAHKEFSTKGKQLGIQELRELETNGRAHFLLSDISKNWWEITS
;
A
#
# COMPACT_ATOMS: atom_id res chain seq x y z
N GLY A 1 -6.30 -0.62 0.04
CA GLY A 1 -5.66 0.63 -0.40
C GLY A 1 -6.14 1.06 -1.76
N HIS A 2 -5.83 2.29 -2.13
CA HIS A 2 -6.16 2.86 -3.44
C HIS A 2 -4.91 3.41 -4.12
N TYR A 3 -4.91 3.37 -5.42
CA TYR A 3 -3.75 3.65 -6.25
C TYR A 3 -4.20 4.29 -7.56
N GLU A 4 -3.63 5.41 -7.94
CA GLU A 4 -3.90 6.06 -9.23
C GLU A 4 -2.81 5.70 -10.23
N CYS A 5 -3.20 5.20 -11.41
CA CYS A 5 -2.30 4.91 -12.52
C CYS A 5 -2.68 5.74 -13.76
N ARG A 6 -1.77 5.78 -14.73
CA ARG A 6 -2.03 6.45 -16.02
C ARG A 6 -2.96 5.66 -16.91
N SER A 7 -2.79 4.35 -16.95
CA SER A 7 -3.55 3.44 -17.81
C SER A 7 -3.68 2.09 -17.13
N LEU A 8 -4.91 1.61 -17.00
CA LEU A 8 -5.19 0.27 -16.49
C LEU A 8 -4.60 -0.82 -17.39
N ASP A 9 -4.70 -0.65 -18.73
CA ASP A 9 -4.19 -1.63 -19.69
C ASP A 9 -2.68 -1.81 -19.59
N GLU A 10 -1.94 -0.77 -19.26
CA GLU A 10 -0.49 -0.84 -19.08
C GLU A 10 -0.09 -1.29 -17.68
N THR A 11 -0.84 -0.93 -16.66
CA THR A 11 -0.49 -1.18 -15.25
C THR A 11 -0.90 -2.58 -14.79
N LEU A 12 -2.07 -3.09 -15.21
CA LEU A 12 -2.57 -4.39 -14.75
C LEU A 12 -1.64 -5.57 -15.07
N PRO A 13 -0.99 -5.67 -16.25
CA PRO A 13 0.00 -6.71 -16.50
C PRO A 13 1.15 -6.73 -15.49
N VAL A 14 1.56 -5.58 -14.96
CA VAL A 14 2.58 -5.51 -13.91
C VAL A 14 2.10 -6.20 -12.63
N PHE A 15 0.86 -5.99 -12.24
CA PHE A 15 0.29 -6.63 -11.06
C PHE A 15 0.04 -8.13 -11.26
N THR A 16 -0.49 -8.52 -12.41
CA THR A 16 -0.86 -9.93 -12.65
C THR A 16 0.33 -10.80 -13.04
N GLU A 17 1.24 -10.28 -13.86
CA GLU A 17 2.33 -11.06 -14.42
C GLU A 17 3.64 -10.91 -13.63
N LEU A 18 3.93 -9.76 -13.02
CA LEU A 18 5.14 -9.57 -12.23
C LEU A 18 4.93 -9.75 -10.72
N LEU A 19 3.73 -9.45 -10.21
CA LEU A 19 3.45 -9.40 -8.77
C LEU A 19 2.48 -10.49 -8.29
N ALA A 20 2.12 -11.43 -9.14
CA ALA A 20 1.24 -12.57 -8.83
C ALA A 20 -0.12 -12.17 -8.23
N ALA A 21 -0.61 -10.96 -8.53
CA ALA A 21 -1.94 -10.52 -8.15
C ALA A 21 -2.99 -10.96 -9.19
N GLU A 22 -4.25 -10.97 -8.78
CA GLU A 22 -5.39 -11.30 -9.61
C GLU A 22 -6.30 -10.08 -9.74
N VAL A 23 -6.83 -9.83 -10.94
CA VAL A 23 -7.88 -8.83 -11.15
C VAL A 23 -9.21 -9.45 -10.73
N VAL A 24 -9.84 -8.94 -9.68
CA VAL A 24 -11.11 -9.47 -9.15
C VAL A 24 -12.32 -8.67 -9.62
N GLU A 25 -12.11 -7.41 -10.00
CA GLU A 25 -13.13 -6.53 -10.59
C GLU A 25 -12.46 -5.62 -11.62
N ARG A 26 -13.18 -5.28 -12.69
CA ARG A 26 -12.71 -4.29 -13.66
C ARG A 26 -13.89 -3.55 -14.30
N SER A 27 -13.72 -2.24 -14.46
CA SER A 27 -14.54 -1.35 -15.29
C SER A 27 -13.62 -0.50 -16.17
N ASP A 28 -14.16 0.46 -16.90
CA ASP A 28 -13.39 1.29 -17.85
C ASP A 28 -12.25 2.07 -17.18
N LYS A 29 -12.48 2.58 -15.96
CA LYS A 29 -11.52 3.44 -15.25
C LYS A 29 -11.15 2.96 -13.85
N ARG A 30 -11.53 1.72 -13.50
CA ARG A 30 -11.28 1.16 -12.19
C ARG A 30 -11.06 -0.32 -12.27
N ALA A 31 -10.04 -0.81 -11.56
CA ALA A 31 -9.85 -2.23 -11.34
C ALA A 31 -9.58 -2.49 -9.85
N VAL A 32 -9.92 -3.68 -9.41
CA VAL A 32 -9.55 -4.18 -8.07
C VAL A 32 -8.63 -5.36 -8.27
N VAL A 33 -7.45 -5.27 -7.68
CA VAL A 33 -6.49 -6.37 -7.65
C VAL A 33 -6.34 -6.92 -6.24
N LYS A 34 -6.13 -8.21 -6.15
CA LYS A 34 -5.90 -8.93 -4.89
C LYS A 34 -4.78 -9.93 -5.09
N HIS A 35 -3.84 -9.96 -4.17
CA HIS A 35 -2.89 -11.06 -4.11
C HIS A 35 -3.56 -12.25 -3.37
N PRO A 36 -3.42 -13.52 -3.84
CA PRO A 36 -4.09 -14.68 -3.23
C PRO A 36 -3.85 -14.82 -1.71
N ASN A 37 -2.64 -14.54 -1.26
CA ASN A 37 -2.23 -14.62 0.13
C ASN A 37 -2.40 -13.31 0.92
N THR A 38 -3.19 -12.35 0.43
CA THR A 38 -3.37 -11.05 1.09
C THR A 38 -4.84 -10.82 1.44
N ALA A 39 -5.12 -10.38 2.67
CA ALA A 39 -6.49 -10.14 3.12
C ALA A 39 -7.09 -8.86 2.52
N TRP A 40 -6.28 -7.84 2.30
CA TRP A 40 -6.73 -6.58 1.73
C TRP A 40 -6.59 -6.52 0.20
N LYS A 41 -7.29 -5.58 -0.40
CA LYS A 41 -7.33 -5.36 -1.84
C LYS A 41 -6.70 -4.02 -2.19
N LEU A 42 -6.22 -3.89 -3.41
CA LEU A 42 -5.80 -2.63 -3.99
C LEU A 42 -6.77 -2.23 -5.09
N VAL A 43 -7.37 -1.06 -4.94
CA VAL A 43 -8.23 -0.45 -5.96
C VAL A 43 -7.38 0.45 -6.84
N ILE A 44 -7.33 0.17 -8.12
CA ILE A 44 -6.56 0.95 -9.10
C ILE A 44 -7.52 1.83 -9.87
N HIS A 45 -7.26 3.14 -9.86
CA HIS A 45 -8.02 4.15 -10.59
C HIS A 45 -7.21 4.64 -11.78
N GLU A 46 -7.84 4.73 -12.94
CA GLU A 46 -7.22 5.34 -14.11
C GLU A 46 -7.42 6.86 -14.08
N GLY A 47 -6.36 7.60 -13.83
CA GLY A 47 -6.32 9.06 -13.86
C GLY A 47 -5.98 9.65 -15.24
N GLY A 48 -5.56 8.80 -16.18
CA GLY A 48 -5.17 9.22 -17.52
C GLY A 48 -3.78 9.88 -17.60
N PRO A 49 -3.48 10.57 -18.73
CA PRO A 49 -2.16 11.15 -18.98
C PRO A 49 -1.67 12.15 -17.94
N ASP A 50 -2.60 12.86 -17.30
CA ASP A 50 -2.32 13.89 -16.29
C ASP A 50 -2.21 13.35 -14.87
N SER A 51 -2.34 12.03 -14.69
CA SER A 51 -2.19 11.38 -13.40
C SER A 51 -0.81 11.67 -12.81
N LYS A 52 -0.80 12.15 -11.57
CA LYS A 52 0.44 12.42 -10.84
C LYS A 52 0.98 11.15 -10.23
N ASN A 53 2.28 10.92 -10.43
CA ASN A 53 2.97 9.82 -9.78
C ASN A 53 3.01 10.03 -8.27
N LYS A 54 2.92 8.94 -7.54
CA LYS A 54 3.18 8.94 -6.10
C LYS A 54 4.68 9.19 -5.85
N PRO A 55 5.05 9.91 -4.79
CA PRO A 55 6.44 9.94 -4.34
C PRO A 55 6.98 8.53 -4.11
N HIS A 56 8.29 8.34 -4.28
CA HIS A 56 8.95 7.03 -4.03
C HIS A 56 8.61 6.44 -2.65
N THR A 57 8.45 7.28 -1.65
CA THR A 57 8.04 6.89 -0.29
C THR A 57 6.55 6.50 -0.15
N ASN A 58 5.76 6.56 -1.23
CA ASN A 58 4.37 6.10 -1.27
C ASN A 58 4.22 4.92 -2.24
N HIS A 59 4.74 3.77 -1.89
CA HIS A 59 4.69 2.55 -2.71
C HIS A 59 3.87 1.44 -2.06
N TYR A 60 3.65 0.38 -2.81
CA TYR A 60 3.15 -0.89 -2.31
C TYR A 60 4.24 -1.95 -2.41
N GLY A 61 4.38 -2.75 -1.34
CA GLY A 61 5.40 -3.77 -1.22
C GLY A 61 4.83 -5.19 -1.35
N PHE A 62 5.59 -6.03 -2.03
CA PHE A 62 5.31 -7.44 -2.22
C PHE A 62 6.51 -8.25 -1.73
N ARG A 63 6.25 -9.37 -1.07
CA ARG A 63 7.29 -10.18 -0.44
C ARG A 63 7.52 -11.48 -1.15
N VAL A 64 8.79 -11.82 -1.36
CA VAL A 64 9.24 -13.13 -1.83
C VAL A 64 9.68 -14.02 -0.67
N ALA A 65 9.76 -15.33 -0.88
CA ALA A 65 10.06 -16.31 0.16
C ALA A 65 11.56 -16.39 0.48
N SER A 66 12.43 -16.00 -0.45
CA SER A 66 13.88 -16.19 -0.33
C SER A 66 14.66 -14.97 -0.82
N SER A 67 15.77 -14.66 -0.14
CA SER A 67 16.69 -13.61 -0.60
C SER A 67 17.27 -13.86 -1.99
N LYS A 68 17.36 -15.11 -2.42
CA LYS A 68 17.83 -15.50 -3.75
C LYS A 68 16.89 -15.05 -4.87
N GLU A 69 15.63 -14.80 -4.55
CA GLU A 69 14.63 -14.36 -5.51
C GLU A 69 14.79 -12.87 -5.87
N ILE A 70 15.33 -12.04 -4.98
CA ILE A 70 15.50 -10.60 -5.23
C ILE A 70 16.39 -10.32 -6.43
N PRO A 71 17.63 -10.86 -6.54
CA PRO A 71 18.44 -10.66 -7.75
C PRO A 71 17.84 -11.29 -9.00
N ARG A 72 17.10 -12.42 -8.87
CA ARG A 72 16.41 -13.03 -10.01
C ARG A 72 15.25 -12.14 -10.49
N ALA A 73 14.49 -11.56 -9.57
CA ALA A 73 13.43 -10.60 -9.88
C ALA A 73 14.01 -9.35 -10.57
N HIS A 74 15.13 -8.82 -10.06
CA HIS A 74 15.83 -7.72 -10.69
C HIS A 74 16.22 -8.04 -12.14
N GLN A 75 16.83 -9.20 -12.37
CA GLN A 75 17.21 -9.64 -13.70
C GLN A 75 16.00 -9.78 -14.62
N TYR A 76 14.97 -10.53 -14.18
CA TYR A 76 13.79 -10.77 -14.99
C TYR A 76 13.06 -9.48 -15.37
N ILE A 77 12.80 -8.59 -14.39
CA ILE A 77 12.11 -7.33 -14.63
C ILE A 77 12.95 -6.43 -15.54
N SER A 78 14.27 -6.41 -15.39
CA SER A 78 15.18 -5.64 -16.24
C SER A 78 15.18 -6.14 -17.69
N ASP A 79 15.20 -7.44 -17.91
CA ASP A 79 15.18 -8.06 -19.24
C ASP A 79 13.85 -7.84 -19.97
N HIS A 80 12.73 -7.78 -19.21
CA HIS A 80 11.39 -7.59 -19.74
C HIS A 80 10.88 -6.15 -19.61
N LYS A 81 11.77 -5.21 -19.31
CA LYS A 81 11.44 -3.81 -19.05
C LYS A 81 10.63 -3.17 -20.17
N ALA A 82 10.97 -3.45 -21.42
CA ALA A 82 10.26 -2.93 -22.58
C ALA A 82 8.85 -3.53 -22.72
N GLN A 83 8.70 -4.83 -22.47
CA GLN A 83 7.42 -5.54 -22.53
C GLN A 83 6.39 -4.96 -21.55
N TYR A 84 6.80 -4.72 -20.30
CA TYR A 84 5.92 -4.19 -19.25
C TYR A 84 6.01 -2.67 -19.11
N LYS A 85 6.68 -1.98 -20.02
CA LYS A 85 6.88 -0.51 -20.00
C LYS A 85 7.41 0.02 -18.67
N ILE A 86 8.22 -0.78 -17.98
CA ILE A 86 8.83 -0.41 -16.69
C ILE A 86 9.78 0.76 -16.90
N LYS A 87 9.65 1.82 -16.10
CA LYS A 87 10.45 3.04 -16.23
C LYS A 87 11.86 2.86 -15.67
N SER A 88 11.98 2.26 -14.50
CA SER A 88 13.26 2.02 -13.83
C SER A 88 13.17 0.80 -12.91
N VAL A 89 14.31 0.19 -12.63
CA VAL A 89 14.50 -0.86 -11.62
C VAL A 89 15.77 -0.51 -10.85
N THR A 90 15.71 -0.54 -9.50
CA THR A 90 16.92 -0.32 -8.69
C THR A 90 17.72 -1.61 -8.59
N SER A 91 19.03 -1.48 -8.39
CA SER A 91 19.83 -2.63 -7.99
C SER A 91 19.36 -3.19 -6.64
N PRO A 92 19.49 -4.53 -6.43
CA PRO A 92 19.22 -5.12 -5.13
C PRO A 92 20.05 -4.46 -4.02
N HIS A 93 19.41 -4.12 -2.91
CA HIS A 93 20.09 -3.50 -1.77
C HIS A 93 19.43 -3.88 -0.45
N GLU A 94 20.21 -3.85 0.61
CA GLU A 94 19.72 -4.04 1.97
C GLU A 94 19.35 -2.70 2.59
N ALA A 95 18.13 -2.59 3.08
CA ALA A 95 17.64 -1.47 3.85
C ALA A 95 16.62 -1.95 4.90
N HIS A 96 16.64 -1.37 6.09
CA HIS A 96 15.63 -1.61 7.13
C HIS A 96 15.40 -3.10 7.49
N PHE A 97 16.43 -3.95 7.36
CA PHE A 97 16.40 -5.42 7.51
C PHE A 97 15.68 -6.17 6.37
N ALA A 98 15.31 -5.47 5.33
CA ALA A 98 14.83 -6.07 4.09
C ALA A 98 15.93 -6.03 3.03
N TYR A 99 15.93 -7.04 2.17
CA TYR A 99 16.70 -7.07 0.94
C TYR A 99 15.70 -6.85 -0.18
N SER A 100 15.83 -5.75 -0.93
CA SER A 100 14.76 -5.26 -1.78
C SER A 100 15.25 -4.76 -3.13
N ILE A 101 14.32 -4.70 -4.09
CA ILE A 101 14.38 -3.88 -5.29
C ILE A 101 13.13 -3.02 -5.36
N TYR A 102 13.28 -1.82 -5.92
CA TYR A 102 12.16 -0.97 -6.31
C TYR A 102 12.12 -0.87 -7.83
N PHE A 103 10.92 -0.79 -8.37
CA PHE A 103 10.75 -0.54 -9.80
C PHE A 103 9.54 0.37 -10.05
N LYS A 104 9.61 1.15 -11.13
CA LYS A 104 8.54 2.05 -11.53
C LYS A 104 7.69 1.42 -12.62
N GLU A 105 6.39 1.26 -12.32
CA GLU A 105 5.41 0.79 -13.29
C GLU A 105 5.23 1.80 -14.45
N PRO A 106 4.45 1.50 -15.50
CA PRO A 106 4.29 2.38 -16.69
C PRO A 106 3.89 3.82 -16.37
N GLY A 107 3.07 4.04 -15.37
CA GLY A 107 2.68 5.37 -14.90
C GLY A 107 3.80 6.11 -14.15
N GLY A 108 4.81 5.38 -13.66
CA GLY A 108 5.95 5.92 -12.90
C GLY A 108 5.81 5.82 -11.39
N ASN A 109 4.77 5.14 -10.88
CA ASN A 109 4.67 4.85 -9.46
C ASN A 109 5.62 3.73 -9.05
N ASP A 110 6.15 3.81 -7.83
CA ASP A 110 7.05 2.79 -7.30
C ASP A 110 6.30 1.59 -6.73
N LEU A 111 6.87 0.42 -6.96
CA LEU A 111 6.49 -0.86 -6.37
C LEU A 111 7.75 -1.50 -5.79
N GLU A 112 7.62 -2.24 -4.70
CA GLU A 112 8.72 -2.92 -4.02
C GLU A 112 8.56 -4.43 -4.08
N LEU A 113 9.69 -5.12 -4.35
CA LEU A 113 9.83 -6.53 -4.04
C LEU A 113 10.86 -6.65 -2.91
N GLU A 114 10.44 -7.28 -1.81
CA GLU A 114 11.23 -7.39 -0.59
C GLU A 114 11.37 -8.83 -0.09
N TYR A 115 12.47 -9.09 0.61
CA TYR A 115 12.68 -10.26 1.45
C TYR A 115 13.12 -9.80 2.84
N TYR A 116 12.46 -10.27 3.87
CA TYR A 116 12.92 -10.06 5.24
C TYR A 116 13.67 -11.27 5.77
N ASN A 117 14.86 -11.03 6.31
CA ASN A 117 15.60 -12.08 6.99
C ASN A 117 14.82 -12.54 8.23
N PRO A 118 14.55 -13.86 8.39
CA PRO A 118 13.88 -14.41 9.56
C PRO A 118 14.54 -14.04 10.90
N ALA A 119 15.85 -13.74 10.91
CA ALA A 119 16.54 -13.24 12.10
C ALA A 119 15.92 -11.92 12.63
N ALA A 120 15.29 -11.12 11.78
CA ALA A 120 14.61 -9.91 12.20
C ALA A 120 13.41 -10.20 13.14
N ILE A 121 12.76 -11.35 13.00
CA ILE A 121 11.67 -11.79 13.90
C ILE A 121 12.21 -11.99 15.31
N LYS A 122 13.41 -12.58 15.45
CA LYS A 122 14.08 -12.79 16.75
C LYS A 122 14.44 -11.48 17.42
N GLN A 123 14.54 -10.40 16.65
CA GLN A 123 14.77 -9.03 17.14
C GLN A 123 13.47 -8.26 17.42
N GLY A 124 12.33 -8.97 17.48
CA GLY A 124 11.02 -8.37 17.77
C GLY A 124 10.31 -7.71 16.61
N ARG A 125 10.82 -7.82 15.39
CA ARG A 125 10.16 -7.25 14.20
C ARG A 125 9.07 -8.17 13.69
N ARG A 126 7.87 -8.02 14.24
CA ARG A 126 6.68 -8.80 13.85
C ARG A 126 6.37 -8.72 12.35
N ILE A 127 6.63 -7.58 11.72
CA ILE A 127 6.42 -7.36 10.29
C ILE A 127 7.28 -8.28 9.40
N ALA A 128 8.37 -8.84 9.90
CA ALA A 128 9.23 -9.75 9.16
C ALA A 128 8.65 -11.17 9.04
N ALA A 129 7.58 -11.50 9.78
CA ALA A 129 6.93 -12.79 9.68
C ALA A 129 6.37 -13.04 8.26
N PRO A 130 6.34 -14.29 7.79
CA PRO A 130 5.66 -14.62 6.56
C PRO A 130 4.19 -14.19 6.60
N HIS A 131 3.71 -13.57 5.54
CA HIS A 131 2.32 -13.11 5.38
C HIS A 131 1.45 -14.16 4.67
N TRP A 132 1.94 -15.38 4.59
CA TRP A 132 1.25 -16.50 3.95
C TRP A 132 1.43 -17.78 4.77
N THR A 133 0.44 -18.66 4.67
CA THR A 133 0.48 -20.01 5.23
C THR A 133 0.80 -21.05 4.15
N THR A 134 0.37 -20.81 2.92
CA THR A 134 0.59 -21.67 1.78
C THR A 134 1.36 -20.90 0.70
N PRO A 135 2.62 -21.26 0.44
CA PRO A 135 3.39 -20.63 -0.62
C PRO A 135 2.76 -20.86 -2.00
N ILE A 136 2.84 -19.84 -2.85
CA ILE A 136 2.52 -19.99 -4.27
C ILE A 136 3.69 -20.72 -4.93
N PRO A 137 3.46 -21.84 -5.63
CA PRO A 137 4.54 -22.60 -6.24
C PRO A 137 5.12 -21.88 -7.47
N GLU A 138 6.44 -22.07 -7.68
CA GLU A 138 7.19 -21.44 -8.78
C GLU A 138 6.67 -21.86 -10.16
N GLU A 139 6.11 -23.08 -10.25
CA GLU A 139 5.57 -23.64 -11.49
C GLU A 139 4.39 -22.82 -12.07
N LYS A 140 3.72 -22.02 -11.25
CA LYS A 140 2.70 -21.06 -11.72
C LYS A 140 3.29 -19.92 -12.54
N PHE A 141 4.59 -19.66 -12.40
CA PHE A 141 5.30 -18.55 -13.06
C PHE A 141 6.61 -19.05 -13.66
N PRO A 142 6.56 -19.92 -14.67
CA PRO A 142 7.75 -20.58 -15.20
C PRO A 142 8.74 -19.56 -15.79
N GLY A 143 10.02 -19.81 -15.54
CA GLY A 143 11.13 -19.02 -16.09
C GLY A 143 11.39 -17.68 -15.39
N ARG A 144 10.59 -17.29 -14.39
CA ARG A 144 10.78 -16.00 -13.68
C ARG A 144 11.85 -16.07 -12.60
N GLY A 145 12.00 -17.21 -11.95
CA GLY A 145 12.97 -17.45 -10.87
C GLY A 145 12.63 -16.71 -9.57
N TYR A 146 11.44 -16.13 -9.46
CA TYR A 146 10.88 -15.53 -8.27
C TYR A 146 9.36 -15.60 -8.29
N VAL A 147 8.75 -15.63 -7.11
CA VAL A 147 7.29 -15.56 -6.95
C VAL A 147 6.95 -14.67 -5.76
N PRO A 148 6.30 -13.53 -5.98
CA PRO A 148 5.75 -12.77 -4.87
C PRO A 148 4.72 -13.60 -4.13
N GLN A 149 4.88 -13.72 -2.82
CA GLN A 149 4.08 -14.59 -1.96
C GLN A 149 2.94 -13.85 -1.27
N ALA A 150 3.05 -12.54 -1.13
CA ALA A 150 2.00 -11.69 -0.57
C ALA A 150 2.25 -10.21 -0.94
N MET A 151 1.19 -9.43 -1.03
CA MET A 151 1.24 -7.98 -0.92
C MET A 151 1.24 -7.65 0.57
N THR A 152 2.31 -7.05 1.08
CA THR A 152 2.56 -6.96 2.52
C THR A 152 2.26 -5.61 3.12
N HIS A 153 2.54 -4.54 2.39
CA HIS A 153 2.40 -3.19 2.92
C HIS A 153 2.11 -2.15 1.86
N GLY A 154 1.64 -1.02 2.33
CA GLY A 154 1.68 0.24 1.63
C GLY A 154 2.45 1.25 2.46
N THR A 155 2.75 2.42 1.90
CA THR A 155 3.47 3.47 2.60
C THR A 155 2.74 4.79 2.51
N LEU A 156 2.88 5.60 3.56
CA LEU A 156 2.41 6.97 3.66
C LEU A 156 3.54 7.87 4.16
N ASN A 157 3.48 9.12 3.79
CA ASN A 157 4.37 10.15 4.33
C ASN A 157 3.69 10.91 5.47
N CYS A 158 4.47 11.42 6.40
CA CYS A 158 4.01 12.37 7.40
C CYS A 158 4.98 13.55 7.54
N ASP A 159 4.48 14.67 8.04
CA ASP A 159 5.29 15.86 8.32
C ASP A 159 6.02 15.71 9.64
N ASP A 160 5.31 15.24 10.66
CA ASP A 160 5.83 14.96 12.00
C ASP A 160 5.36 13.60 12.49
N LYS A 161 6.31 12.76 12.89
CA LYS A 161 6.02 11.38 13.29
C LYS A 161 5.14 11.28 14.53
N GLU A 162 5.48 12.05 15.57
CA GLU A 162 4.78 11.94 16.86
C GLU A 162 3.34 12.40 16.75
N THR A 163 3.12 13.50 16.03
CA THR A 163 1.78 14.05 15.79
C THR A 163 0.95 13.10 14.91
N SER A 164 1.56 12.53 13.87
CA SER A 164 0.90 11.53 13.02
C SER A 164 0.56 10.27 13.78
N ASP A 165 1.46 9.73 14.60
CA ASP A 165 1.22 8.53 15.41
C ASP A 165 0.01 8.74 16.35
N LYS A 166 -0.07 9.92 17.01
CA LYS A 166 -1.22 10.26 17.86
C LYS A 166 -2.52 10.34 17.08
N PHE A 167 -2.50 10.95 15.89
CA PHE A 167 -3.68 11.04 15.04
C PHE A 167 -4.13 9.65 14.60
N LEU A 168 -3.23 8.84 14.06
CA LEU A 168 -3.52 7.51 13.54
C LEU A 168 -4.07 6.58 14.62
N ALA A 169 -3.51 6.63 15.84
CA ALA A 169 -3.98 5.81 16.94
C ALA A 169 -5.28 6.33 17.58
N ASN A 170 -5.37 7.63 17.86
CA ASN A 170 -6.45 8.17 18.69
C ASN A 170 -7.67 8.64 17.87
N VAL A 171 -7.48 8.98 16.60
CA VAL A 171 -8.57 9.46 15.71
C VAL A 171 -9.03 8.37 14.77
N LEU A 172 -8.09 7.64 14.14
CA LEU A 172 -8.42 6.57 13.20
C LEU A 172 -8.48 5.17 13.85
N GLY A 173 -8.13 5.04 15.13
CA GLY A 173 -8.22 3.77 15.87
C GLY A 173 -7.25 2.70 15.37
N LEU A 174 -6.12 3.09 14.78
CA LEU A 174 -5.13 2.16 14.24
C LEU A 174 -4.13 1.73 15.32
N ASP A 175 -3.73 0.46 15.26
CA ASP A 175 -2.67 -0.07 16.11
C ASP A 175 -1.28 0.36 15.58
N ILE A 176 -0.45 0.86 16.47
CA ILE A 176 0.99 1.02 16.21
C ILE A 176 1.67 -0.29 16.56
N ILE A 177 2.02 -1.07 15.54
CA ILE A 177 2.56 -2.43 15.69
C ILE A 177 4.09 -2.49 15.69
N GLY A 178 4.74 -1.34 15.52
CA GLY A 178 6.19 -1.23 15.50
C GLY A 178 6.67 0.08 14.93
N GLY A 179 7.96 0.17 14.72
CA GLY A 179 8.58 1.36 14.15
C GLY A 179 9.97 1.63 14.74
N GLY A 180 10.53 2.77 14.39
CA GLY A 180 11.81 3.26 14.83
C GLY A 180 11.85 4.79 14.83
N ARG A 181 13.07 5.34 14.81
CA ARG A 181 13.24 6.81 14.74
C ARG A 181 12.69 7.43 13.46
N THR A 182 12.68 6.68 12.36
CA THR A 182 12.39 7.15 11.00
C THR A 182 11.18 6.50 10.38
N SER A 183 10.39 5.73 11.13
CA SER A 183 9.20 5.07 10.60
C SER A 183 8.26 4.65 11.72
N THR A 184 6.98 4.54 11.38
CA THR A 184 5.94 3.89 12.18
C THR A 184 5.28 2.83 11.33
N TYR A 185 4.98 1.68 11.92
CA TYR A 185 4.18 0.62 11.29
C TYR A 185 2.80 0.58 11.94
N ILE A 186 1.78 0.81 11.15
CA ILE A 186 0.39 0.82 11.59
C ILE A 186 -0.39 -0.32 10.94
N SER A 187 -1.39 -0.81 11.65
CA SER A 187 -2.32 -1.83 11.17
C SER A 187 -3.72 -1.59 11.72
N VAL A 188 -4.71 -2.13 11.04
CA VAL A 188 -6.06 -2.25 11.61
C VAL A 188 -6.03 -3.31 12.71
N PRO A 189 -6.66 -3.10 13.87
CA PRO A 189 -6.73 -4.07 14.94
C PRO A 189 -7.17 -5.46 14.44
N ASN A 190 -6.44 -6.50 14.88
CA ASN A 190 -6.71 -7.90 14.54
C ASN A 190 -6.57 -8.29 13.06
N MET A 191 -5.97 -7.46 12.23
CA MET A 191 -5.87 -7.72 10.78
C MET A 191 -4.70 -8.63 10.39
N GLY A 192 -3.87 -9.07 11.34
CA GLY A 192 -2.72 -9.92 11.08
C GLY A 192 -1.45 -9.13 10.72
N PRO A 193 -0.52 -9.73 9.96
CA PRO A 193 0.81 -9.16 9.76
C PRO A 193 0.88 -8.00 8.73
N TRP A 194 -0.21 -7.68 8.02
CA TRP A 194 -0.25 -6.59 7.03
C TRP A 194 -0.22 -5.23 7.69
N TYR A 195 0.50 -4.30 7.09
CA TYR A 195 0.76 -3.00 7.69
C TYR A 195 0.90 -1.88 6.67
N VAL A 196 0.81 -0.66 7.15
CA VAL A 196 1.21 0.54 6.42
C VAL A 196 2.41 1.15 7.12
N VAL A 197 3.42 1.52 6.35
CA VAL A 197 4.60 2.23 6.85
C VAL A 197 4.35 3.73 6.73
N VAL A 198 4.51 4.45 7.82
CA VAL A 198 4.43 5.91 7.84
C VAL A 198 5.84 6.47 8.02
N LEU A 199 6.25 7.31 7.08
CA LEU A 199 7.61 7.83 6.96
C LEU A 199 7.62 9.35 7.08
N PRO A 200 8.30 9.94 8.06
CA PRO A 200 8.52 11.36 8.09
C PRO A 200 9.39 11.80 6.90
N THR A 201 8.97 12.87 6.23
CA THR A 201 9.70 13.44 5.11
C THR A 201 9.56 14.96 5.09
N THR A 202 10.63 15.65 4.71
CA THR A 202 10.67 17.11 4.59
C THR A 202 10.23 17.60 3.21
N HIS A 203 10.24 16.71 2.20
CA HIS A 203 9.87 17.04 0.83
C HIS A 203 8.87 16.02 0.34
N ARG A 204 7.64 16.45 0.11
CA ARG A 204 6.59 15.59 -0.40
C ARG A 204 5.62 16.34 -1.29
N ASP A 205 5.17 15.65 -2.33
CA ASP A 205 3.98 16.01 -3.05
C ASP A 205 2.78 15.38 -2.34
N TYR A 206 1.74 16.16 -2.11
CA TYR A 206 0.50 15.66 -1.53
C TYR A 206 -0.23 14.81 -2.55
N LEU A 207 -0.70 13.66 -2.10
CA LEU A 207 -1.45 12.73 -2.92
C LEU A 207 -2.87 13.23 -3.19
N THR A 208 -3.43 12.84 -4.31
CA THR A 208 -4.84 13.02 -4.62
C THR A 208 -5.72 12.05 -3.82
N GLU A 209 -7.02 12.31 -3.75
CA GLU A 209 -8.00 11.41 -3.13
C GLU A 209 -8.01 10.00 -3.74
N ALA A 210 -7.58 9.88 -5.01
CA ALA A 210 -7.45 8.58 -5.67
C ALA A 210 -6.36 7.68 -5.07
N ASN A 211 -5.45 8.25 -4.26
CA ASN A 211 -4.39 7.53 -3.54
C ASN A 211 -4.67 7.58 -2.04
N ARG A 212 -5.41 6.62 -1.53
CA ARG A 212 -5.86 6.58 -0.13
C ARG A 212 -5.85 5.19 0.45
N PHE A 213 -6.00 5.11 1.75
CA PHE A 213 -6.32 3.86 2.45
C PHE A 213 -7.77 3.86 2.92
N THR A 214 -8.39 2.69 2.96
CA THR A 214 -9.77 2.51 3.38
C THR A 214 -9.80 1.80 4.73
N LEU A 215 -10.55 2.37 5.66
CA LEU A 215 -10.90 1.76 6.93
C LEU A 215 -12.37 1.36 6.88
N LYS A 216 -12.62 0.07 7.16
CA LYS A 216 -13.96 -0.46 7.17
C LYS A 216 -14.49 -0.54 8.60
N LEU A 217 -15.64 0.09 8.85
CA LEU A 217 -16.43 -0.04 10.06
C LEU A 217 -17.45 -1.19 9.89
N ALA A 218 -18.05 -1.62 10.99
CA ALA A 218 -18.92 -2.77 10.97
C ALA A 218 -20.29 -2.46 10.36
N THR A 219 -20.80 -1.24 10.56
CA THR A 219 -22.14 -0.86 10.11
C THR A 219 -22.19 0.52 9.46
N PRO A 220 -23.21 0.81 8.63
CA PRO A 220 -23.44 2.15 8.09
C PRO A 220 -23.64 3.20 9.18
N GLU A 221 -24.31 2.86 10.27
CA GLU A 221 -24.57 3.77 11.39
C GLU A 221 -23.28 4.21 12.07
N GLU A 222 -22.31 3.32 12.20
CA GLU A 222 -20.97 3.68 12.72
C GLU A 222 -20.24 4.67 11.79
N VAL A 223 -20.44 4.57 10.48
CA VAL A 223 -19.87 5.51 9.50
C VAL A 223 -20.55 6.88 9.64
N GLU A 224 -21.87 6.92 9.78
CA GLU A 224 -22.64 8.15 9.98
C GLU A 224 -22.25 8.85 11.30
N ASP A 225 -22.12 8.09 12.38
CA ASP A 225 -21.69 8.62 13.68
C ASP A 225 -20.27 9.18 13.62
N ALA A 226 -19.34 8.47 12.97
CA ALA A 226 -17.98 8.95 12.76
C ALA A 226 -17.96 10.24 11.93
N HIS A 227 -18.72 10.31 10.83
CA HIS A 227 -18.83 11.52 10.03
C HIS A 227 -19.38 12.71 10.83
N LYS A 228 -20.43 12.49 11.63
CA LYS A 228 -21.03 13.51 12.50
C LYS A 228 -20.03 14.02 13.56
N GLU A 229 -19.27 13.13 14.17
CA GLU A 229 -18.22 13.50 15.12
C GLU A 229 -17.14 14.34 14.44
N PHE A 230 -16.63 13.89 13.29
CA PHE A 230 -15.60 14.58 12.55
C PHE A 230 -16.08 15.92 11.98
N SER A 231 -17.33 16.05 11.60
CA SER A 231 -17.93 17.32 11.18
C SER A 231 -17.96 18.36 12.33
N THR A 232 -18.10 17.89 13.57
CA THR A 232 -18.18 18.76 14.75
C THR A 232 -16.80 19.07 15.33
N LYS A 233 -15.93 18.07 15.42
CA LYS A 233 -14.65 18.15 16.14
C LYS A 233 -13.42 18.10 15.22
N GLY A 234 -13.58 17.94 13.90
CA GLY A 234 -12.50 17.58 12.98
C GLY A 234 -11.29 18.49 13.06
N LYS A 235 -11.50 19.82 13.15
CA LYS A 235 -10.38 20.78 13.31
C LYS A 235 -9.59 20.54 14.60
N GLN A 236 -10.26 20.24 15.71
CA GLN A 236 -9.60 19.96 16.99
C GLN A 236 -8.84 18.63 16.96
N LEU A 237 -9.35 17.67 16.18
CA LEU A 237 -8.74 16.37 15.98
C LEU A 237 -7.60 16.39 14.96
N GLY A 238 -7.42 17.47 14.22
CA GLY A 238 -6.35 17.58 13.21
C GLY A 238 -6.76 17.15 11.80
N ILE A 239 -8.06 16.94 11.55
CA ILE A 239 -8.59 16.66 10.21
C ILE A 239 -8.45 17.93 9.36
N GLN A 240 -7.79 17.82 8.20
CA GLN A 240 -7.52 18.94 7.31
C GLN A 240 -8.69 19.18 6.35
N GLU A 241 -9.26 18.12 5.81
CA GLU A 241 -10.42 18.15 4.93
C GLU A 241 -11.36 17.01 5.27
N LEU A 242 -12.66 17.24 5.13
CA LEU A 242 -13.72 16.23 5.30
C LEU A 242 -14.68 16.37 4.12
N ARG A 243 -14.94 15.27 3.41
CA ARG A 243 -15.92 15.22 2.33
C ARG A 243 -17.29 14.87 2.89
N GLU A 244 -18.32 15.18 2.10
CA GLU A 244 -19.71 14.83 2.41
C GLU A 244 -19.89 13.32 2.59
N LEU A 245 -20.81 12.94 3.45
CA LEU A 245 -21.20 11.56 3.63
C LEU A 245 -22.06 11.10 2.44
N GLU A 246 -21.64 10.04 1.79
CA GLU A 246 -22.38 9.36 0.74
C GLU A 246 -23.05 8.11 1.32
N THR A 247 -24.36 7.97 1.08
CA THR A 247 -25.16 6.83 1.58
C THR A 247 -25.79 5.99 0.47
N ASN A 248 -25.59 6.37 -0.82
CA ASN A 248 -26.11 5.64 -1.95
C ASN A 248 -25.36 4.31 -2.14
N GLY A 249 -25.97 3.24 -1.65
CA GLY A 249 -25.44 1.87 -1.71
C GLY A 249 -24.62 1.49 -0.49
N ARG A 250 -23.54 2.17 -0.20
CA ARG A 250 -22.63 1.93 0.92
C ARG A 250 -22.31 3.27 1.60
N ALA A 251 -22.50 3.34 2.92
CA ALA A 251 -22.11 4.53 3.65
C ALA A 251 -20.59 4.72 3.59
N HIS A 252 -20.14 5.89 3.14
CA HIS A 252 -18.73 6.23 3.12
C HIS A 252 -18.48 7.74 3.05
N PHE A 253 -17.32 8.15 3.49
CA PHE A 253 -16.81 9.51 3.30
C PHE A 253 -15.28 9.49 3.23
N LEU A 254 -14.71 10.59 2.75
CA LEU A 254 -13.27 10.78 2.72
C LEU A 254 -12.85 11.84 3.73
N LEU A 255 -11.71 11.65 4.33
CA LEU A 255 -11.04 12.66 5.13
C LEU A 255 -9.55 12.75 4.79
N SER A 256 -8.99 13.94 5.00
CA SER A 256 -7.56 14.17 4.93
C SER A 256 -7.01 14.32 6.34
N ASP A 257 -5.99 13.52 6.68
CA ASP A 257 -5.38 13.49 8.00
C ASP A 257 -4.49 14.73 8.27
N ILE A 258 -3.92 14.81 9.45
CA ILE A 258 -3.05 15.90 9.88
C ILE A 258 -1.83 16.10 8.97
N SER A 259 -1.43 15.06 8.26
CA SER A 259 -0.35 15.05 7.28
C SER A 259 -0.85 15.11 5.84
N LYS A 260 -2.13 15.43 5.63
CA LYS A 260 -2.81 15.52 4.33
C LYS A 260 -2.82 14.22 3.52
N ASN A 261 -2.72 13.06 4.16
CA ASN A 261 -3.02 11.79 3.51
C ASN A 261 -4.53 11.56 3.51
N TRP A 262 -5.01 10.93 2.44
CA TRP A 262 -6.42 10.64 2.30
C TRP A 262 -6.79 9.26 2.86
N TRP A 263 -7.92 9.23 3.53
CA TRP A 263 -8.54 8.04 4.12
C TRP A 263 -9.99 7.96 3.69
N GLU A 264 -10.45 6.76 3.39
CA GLU A 264 -11.86 6.43 3.18
C GLU A 264 -12.37 5.68 4.39
N ILE A 265 -13.44 6.17 5.00
CA ILE A 265 -14.16 5.50 6.06
C ILE A 265 -15.44 4.94 5.44
N THR A 266 -15.71 3.66 5.63
CA THR A 266 -16.81 2.97 4.95
C THR A 266 -17.37 1.82 5.76
N SER A 267 -18.59 1.37 5.44
CA SER A 267 -19.23 0.17 5.98
C SER A 267 -19.05 -1.05 5.09
#